data_fc58392755f39c15cb1ff51921a0815a
#
_entry.id   fc58392755f39c15cb1ff51921a0815a
#
_cell.length_a   1.000
_cell.length_b   1.000
_cell.length_c   1.000
_cell.angle_alpha   90.00
_cell.angle_beta   90.00
_cell.angle_gamma   90.00
#
_symmetry.space_group_name_H-M   'P 1'
#
loop_
_entity.id
_entity.type
_entity.pdbx_description
1 polymer ?
#
loop_
_entity_poly.entity_id
_entity_poly.type
_entity_poly.pdbx_seq_one_letter_code
_entity_poly.pdbx_strand_id
1 'polypeptide(L)'
;MNKRNEEPGPVGRVVGCAVALLVVVGLPAGCVYGFVQWSNRPLHQTAERMDDYSTLCQGRPIPGAAEYTPGSGPHPIAVFEDVGNADSTTLSQVSLNVDRPGDPFNPESPGDVQLVACTERTDSGEEVATCEFTGESAPMRSATVEVRVYEARTGEEVGEPVEMVGEDTDCPYMVTFEGSPKLFTIPTEEQYTSALGAVVNG
;
A
#
# COMPACT_ATOMS: atom_id res chain seq x y z
N MET A 1 -66.74 9.23 31.29
CA MET A 1 -65.33 9.40 31.63
C MET A 1 -64.59 9.97 30.39
N ASN A 2 -64.35 11.25 30.46
CA ASN A 2 -63.79 12.02 29.31
C ASN A 2 -62.27 12.12 29.47
N LYS A 3 -61.47 11.35 28.72
CA LYS A 3 -60.04 11.46 28.71
C LYS A 3 -59.67 12.72 27.91
N ARG A 4 -59.25 13.78 28.61
CA ARG A 4 -58.62 14.94 28.02
C ARG A 4 -57.28 14.48 27.45
N ASN A 5 -57.11 14.58 26.14
CA ASN A 5 -55.79 14.54 25.48
C ASN A 5 -55.03 15.83 25.82
N GLU A 6 -54.13 15.77 26.77
CA GLU A 6 -53.20 16.87 27.00
C GLU A 6 -52.20 16.92 25.81
N GLU A 7 -52.31 17.97 25.01
CA GLU A 7 -51.32 18.25 24.00
C GLU A 7 -50.00 18.60 24.69
N PRO A 8 -48.87 18.04 24.24
CA PRO A 8 -47.55 18.39 24.81
C PRO A 8 -47.26 19.86 24.55
N GLY A 9 -46.90 20.57 25.60
CA GLY A 9 -46.54 21.99 25.54
C GLY A 9 -45.32 22.27 24.63
N PRO A 10 -45.06 23.52 24.27
CA PRO A 10 -44.02 23.89 23.30
C PRO A 10 -42.62 23.34 23.65
N VAL A 11 -42.31 23.18 24.92
CA VAL A 11 -41.02 22.60 25.38
C VAL A 11 -40.93 21.11 25.04
N GLY A 12 -42.02 20.35 25.13
CA GLY A 12 -42.02 18.93 24.76
C GLY A 12 -41.83 18.68 23.25
N ARG A 13 -42.31 19.60 22.41
CA ARG A 13 -42.12 19.54 20.95
C ARG A 13 -40.66 19.82 20.55
N VAL A 14 -40.00 20.80 21.19
CA VAL A 14 -38.58 21.12 20.92
C VAL A 14 -37.67 20.00 21.37
N VAL A 15 -37.91 19.42 22.54
CA VAL A 15 -37.13 18.27 23.02
C VAL A 15 -37.34 17.03 22.13
N GLY A 16 -38.57 16.77 21.69
CA GLY A 16 -38.86 15.65 20.79
C GLY A 16 -38.17 15.78 19.43
N CYS A 17 -38.17 16.99 18.84
CA CYS A 17 -37.45 17.27 17.58
C CYS A 17 -35.93 17.16 17.72
N ALA A 18 -35.36 17.62 18.85
CA ALA A 18 -33.92 17.50 19.10
C ALA A 18 -33.47 16.05 19.27
N VAL A 19 -34.25 15.23 19.99
CA VAL A 19 -33.97 13.79 20.15
C VAL A 19 -34.13 13.05 18.82
N ALA A 20 -35.15 13.38 18.01
CA ALA A 20 -35.34 12.76 16.69
C ALA A 20 -34.18 13.11 15.72
N LEU A 21 -33.68 14.36 15.74
CA LEU A 21 -32.52 14.76 14.95
C LEU A 21 -31.24 14.06 15.38
N LEU A 22 -30.99 13.85 16.67
CA LEU A 22 -29.85 13.09 17.16
C LEU A 22 -29.90 11.61 16.75
N VAL A 23 -31.08 11.00 16.72
CA VAL A 23 -31.25 9.62 16.29
C VAL A 23 -31.11 9.49 14.78
N VAL A 24 -31.66 10.39 13.99
CA VAL A 24 -31.65 10.31 12.52
C VAL A 24 -30.28 10.65 11.93
N VAL A 25 -29.54 11.57 12.53
CA VAL A 25 -28.21 12.00 12.03
C VAL A 25 -27.07 11.30 12.78
N GLY A 26 -27.20 11.10 14.07
CA GLY A 26 -26.15 10.52 14.92
C GLY A 26 -25.91 9.03 14.67
N LEU A 27 -26.96 8.24 14.44
CA LEU A 27 -26.82 6.80 14.19
C LEU A 27 -26.11 6.51 12.85
N PRO A 28 -26.49 7.13 11.70
CA PRO A 28 -25.78 6.92 10.46
C PRO A 28 -24.30 7.38 10.52
N ALA A 29 -24.05 8.54 11.14
CA ALA A 29 -22.70 9.06 11.30
C ALA A 29 -21.84 8.13 12.18
N GLY A 30 -22.39 7.61 13.26
CA GLY A 30 -21.73 6.63 14.13
C GLY A 30 -21.45 5.32 13.42
N CYS A 31 -22.37 4.83 12.60
CA CYS A 31 -22.18 3.61 11.80
C CYS A 31 -21.09 3.80 10.73
N VAL A 32 -21.09 4.94 10.01
CA VAL A 32 -20.05 5.25 9.02
C VAL A 32 -18.69 5.38 9.69
N TYR A 33 -18.60 6.13 10.78
CA TYR A 33 -17.34 6.26 11.53
C TYR A 33 -16.85 4.92 12.06
N GLY A 34 -17.72 4.12 12.65
CA GLY A 34 -17.39 2.77 13.14
C GLY A 34 -16.94 1.83 12.02
N PHE A 35 -17.58 1.91 10.84
CA PHE A 35 -17.21 1.12 9.68
C PHE A 35 -15.83 1.53 9.13
N VAL A 36 -15.55 2.84 9.00
CA VAL A 36 -14.26 3.35 8.56
C VAL A 36 -13.15 2.92 9.54
N GLN A 37 -13.37 3.06 10.83
CA GLN A 37 -12.41 2.62 11.86
C GLN A 37 -12.20 1.11 11.83
N TRP A 38 -13.24 0.32 11.57
CA TRP A 38 -13.12 -1.13 11.47
C TRP A 38 -12.38 -1.55 10.20
N SER A 39 -12.65 -0.91 9.06
CA SER A 39 -11.97 -1.21 7.79
C SER A 39 -10.48 -0.84 7.78
N ASN A 40 -10.08 0.15 8.59
CA ASN A 40 -8.70 0.61 8.71
C ASN A 40 -7.92 -0.08 9.84
N ARG A 41 -8.47 -1.15 10.46
CA ARG A 41 -7.70 -1.89 11.46
C ARG A 41 -6.52 -2.61 10.80
N PRO A 42 -5.33 -2.55 11.42
CA PRO A 42 -4.17 -3.30 10.92
C PRO A 42 -4.50 -4.79 10.91
N LEU A 43 -4.14 -5.47 9.83
CA LEU A 43 -4.31 -6.92 9.71
C LEU A 43 -3.34 -7.67 10.61
N HIS A 44 -2.13 -7.14 10.74
CA HIS A 44 -1.07 -7.70 11.57
C HIS A 44 -0.69 -6.71 12.66
N GLN A 45 -0.52 -7.18 13.89
CA GLN A 45 0.05 -6.38 14.98
C GLN A 45 1.58 -6.38 14.89
N THR A 46 2.15 -7.51 14.47
CA THR A 46 3.57 -7.71 14.20
C THR A 46 3.71 -8.50 12.90
N ALA A 47 4.74 -8.21 12.11
CA ALA A 47 5.04 -9.01 10.93
C ALA A 47 5.74 -10.32 11.36
N GLU A 48 5.23 -11.44 10.91
CA GLU A 48 5.87 -12.76 11.06
C GLU A 48 6.72 -13.11 9.84
N ARG A 49 6.36 -12.54 8.68
CA ARG A 49 7.02 -12.72 7.40
C ARG A 49 7.21 -11.38 6.70
N MET A 50 8.17 -11.30 5.79
CA MET A 50 8.40 -10.09 4.98
C MET A 50 7.16 -9.71 4.16
N ASP A 51 6.46 -10.68 3.59
CA ASP A 51 5.26 -10.46 2.78
C ASP A 51 4.12 -9.75 3.56
N ASP A 52 4.09 -9.83 4.89
CA ASP A 52 3.09 -9.18 5.71
C ASP A 52 3.12 -7.65 5.53
N TYR A 53 4.29 -7.09 5.21
CA TYR A 53 4.48 -5.68 4.96
C TYR A 53 3.79 -5.17 3.69
N SER A 54 3.42 -6.05 2.76
CA SER A 54 2.65 -5.69 1.56
C SER A 54 1.30 -5.04 1.89
N THR A 55 0.75 -5.33 3.09
CA THR A 55 -0.51 -4.72 3.56
C THR A 55 -0.41 -3.21 3.71
N LEU A 56 0.81 -2.69 3.93
CA LEU A 56 1.04 -1.26 4.06
C LEU A 56 0.83 -0.52 2.75
N CYS A 57 1.17 -1.13 1.61
CA CYS A 57 0.85 -0.60 0.29
C CYS A 57 -0.68 -0.55 0.02
N GLN A 58 -1.48 -1.16 0.88
CA GLN A 58 -2.94 -1.07 0.90
C GLN A 58 -3.46 -0.14 2.01
N GLY A 59 -2.59 0.68 2.60
CA GLY A 59 -2.93 1.63 3.67
C GLY A 59 -3.11 0.99 5.05
N ARG A 60 -2.51 -0.19 5.31
CA ARG A 60 -2.64 -0.92 6.58
C ARG A 60 -1.29 -1.08 7.26
N PRO A 61 -0.95 -0.22 8.22
CA PRO A 61 0.34 -0.26 8.91
C PRO A 61 0.46 -1.47 9.84
N ILE A 62 1.70 -1.74 10.28
CA ILE A 62 2.04 -2.81 11.23
C ILE A 62 2.54 -2.18 12.53
N PRO A 63 1.68 -1.99 13.54
CA PRO A 63 2.01 -1.25 14.76
C PRO A 63 3.21 -1.79 15.56
N GLY A 64 3.51 -3.07 15.41
CA GLY A 64 4.65 -3.73 16.05
C GLY A 64 5.94 -3.76 15.22
N ALA A 65 5.98 -3.07 14.06
CA ALA A 65 7.21 -2.92 13.28
C ALA A 65 8.26 -2.12 14.04
N ALA A 66 9.52 -2.20 13.59
CA ALA A 66 10.61 -1.41 14.18
C ALA A 66 10.33 0.10 14.06
N GLU A 67 10.80 0.87 15.02
CA GLU A 67 10.61 2.31 15.06
C GLU A 67 11.56 3.00 14.09
N TYR A 68 11.01 3.84 13.23
CA TYR A 68 11.77 4.72 12.37
C TYR A 68 12.08 6.03 13.10
N THR A 69 13.34 6.46 13.07
CA THR A 69 13.76 7.76 13.61
C THR A 69 14.58 8.48 12.56
N PRO A 70 14.09 9.57 11.95
CA PRO A 70 14.82 10.30 10.93
C PRO A 70 16.24 10.66 11.32
N GLY A 71 17.20 10.49 10.41
CA GLY A 71 18.60 10.85 10.61
C GLY A 71 19.37 9.94 11.56
N SER A 72 18.81 8.80 11.99
CA SER A 72 19.49 7.83 12.85
C SER A 72 19.94 6.56 12.10
N GLY A 73 19.91 6.59 10.76
CA GLY A 73 20.12 5.44 9.87
C GLY A 73 21.28 4.53 10.22
N PRO A 74 21.40 3.37 9.57
CA PRO A 74 20.57 2.91 8.43
C PRO A 74 19.17 2.44 8.83
N HIS A 75 18.23 2.56 7.90
CA HIS A 75 16.81 2.24 8.07
C HIS A 75 16.44 1.03 7.20
N PRO A 76 16.35 -0.19 7.77
CA PRO A 76 15.99 -1.38 7.01
C PRO A 76 14.63 -1.23 6.34
N ILE A 77 14.59 -1.52 5.02
CA ILE A 77 13.44 -1.32 4.15
C ILE A 77 13.00 -2.61 3.46
N ALA A 78 11.69 -2.82 3.36
CA ALA A 78 11.10 -3.82 2.48
C ALA A 78 10.48 -3.12 1.27
N VAL A 79 10.73 -3.64 0.07
CA VAL A 79 10.24 -3.05 -1.19
C VAL A 79 9.20 -3.97 -1.80
N PHE A 80 8.06 -3.41 -2.21
CA PHE A 80 6.98 -4.11 -2.89
C PHE A 80 6.64 -3.41 -4.20
N GLU A 81 6.48 -4.19 -5.25
CA GLU A 81 6.02 -3.71 -6.54
C GLU A 81 4.70 -4.37 -6.94
N ASP A 82 3.90 -3.62 -7.67
CA ASP A 82 2.71 -4.15 -8.31
C ASP A 82 3.08 -4.82 -9.63
N VAL A 83 3.13 -6.14 -9.61
CA VAL A 83 3.36 -7.01 -10.78
C VAL A 83 2.06 -7.45 -11.43
N GLY A 84 0.92 -6.93 -10.96
CA GLY A 84 -0.40 -7.25 -11.49
C GLY A 84 -0.60 -6.75 -12.92
N ASN A 85 -1.62 -7.31 -13.57
CA ASN A 85 -2.11 -6.79 -14.85
C ASN A 85 -3.05 -5.59 -14.63
N ALA A 86 -3.58 -5.01 -15.73
CA ALA A 86 -4.44 -3.82 -15.67
C ALA A 86 -5.69 -3.97 -14.78
N ASP A 87 -6.11 -5.21 -14.49
CA ASP A 87 -7.37 -5.51 -13.80
C ASP A 87 -7.18 -5.99 -12.36
N SER A 88 -5.94 -6.30 -11.94
CA SER A 88 -5.65 -6.79 -10.59
C SER A 88 -4.29 -6.31 -10.07
N THR A 89 -4.26 -5.78 -8.85
CA THR A 89 -3.04 -5.46 -8.13
C THR A 89 -2.50 -6.73 -7.48
N THR A 90 -1.28 -7.09 -7.84
CA THR A 90 -0.54 -8.20 -7.21
C THR A 90 0.77 -7.65 -6.70
N LEU A 91 0.90 -7.51 -5.39
CA LEU A 91 2.12 -7.02 -4.77
C LEU A 91 3.11 -8.18 -4.60
N SER A 92 4.32 -7.97 -5.11
CA SER A 92 5.45 -8.89 -4.95
C SER A 92 6.58 -8.19 -4.22
N GLN A 93 7.25 -8.90 -3.30
CA GLN A 93 8.44 -8.39 -2.66
C GLN A 93 9.58 -8.34 -3.67
N VAL A 94 10.25 -7.19 -3.76
CA VAL A 94 11.49 -7.01 -4.51
C VAL A 94 12.66 -7.35 -3.59
N SER A 95 13.47 -8.32 -4.00
CA SER A 95 14.67 -8.70 -3.25
C SER A 95 15.86 -7.89 -3.76
N LEU A 96 16.38 -7.01 -2.94
CA LEU A 96 17.54 -6.16 -3.23
C LEU A 96 18.75 -6.63 -2.42
N ASN A 97 19.97 -6.44 -2.94
CA ASN A 97 21.23 -6.77 -2.27
C ASN A 97 21.25 -8.20 -1.68
N VAL A 98 20.72 -9.18 -2.43
CA VAL A 98 20.55 -10.57 -1.95
C VAL A 98 21.86 -11.21 -1.51
N ASP A 99 23.00 -10.78 -2.06
CA ASP A 99 24.35 -11.24 -1.73
C ASP A 99 24.92 -10.58 -0.44
N ARG A 100 24.16 -9.69 0.19
CA ARG A 100 24.56 -8.94 1.39
C ARG A 100 23.52 -9.09 2.51
N PRO A 101 23.47 -10.23 3.20
CA PRO A 101 22.57 -10.41 4.33
C PRO A 101 22.81 -9.34 5.40
N GLY A 102 21.73 -8.76 5.95
CA GLY A 102 21.79 -7.67 6.93
C GLY A 102 22.08 -6.28 6.36
N ASP A 103 22.19 -6.16 5.02
CA ASP A 103 22.15 -4.85 4.36
C ASP A 103 20.77 -4.19 4.61
N PRO A 104 20.69 -2.87 4.80
CA PRO A 104 19.42 -2.18 5.00
C PRO A 104 18.38 -2.45 3.90
N PHE A 105 18.82 -2.76 2.69
CA PHE A 105 17.94 -3.18 1.57
C PHE A 105 17.61 -4.68 1.58
N ASN A 106 18.24 -5.47 2.45
CA ASN A 106 18.01 -6.90 2.62
C ASN A 106 17.99 -7.27 4.11
N PRO A 107 17.00 -6.78 4.89
CA PRO A 107 16.90 -7.07 6.32
C PRO A 107 16.72 -8.57 6.56
N GLU A 108 17.43 -9.12 7.55
CA GLU A 108 17.40 -10.55 7.87
C GLU A 108 16.10 -10.99 8.54
N SER A 109 15.46 -10.07 9.26
CA SER A 109 14.26 -10.37 10.04
C SER A 109 13.14 -9.38 9.75
N PRO A 110 11.87 -9.83 9.65
CA PRO A 110 10.75 -8.92 9.58
C PRO A 110 10.69 -7.92 10.72
N GLY A 111 11.20 -8.30 11.91
CA GLY A 111 11.25 -7.41 13.07
C GLY A 111 12.18 -6.20 12.94
N ASP A 112 13.09 -6.22 11.97
CA ASP A 112 14.06 -5.15 11.74
C ASP A 112 13.54 -4.06 10.79
N VAL A 113 12.47 -4.35 10.02
CA VAL A 113 11.94 -3.43 9.00
C VAL A 113 11.35 -2.18 9.64
N GLN A 114 11.88 -1.03 9.25
CA GLN A 114 11.44 0.30 9.68
C GLN A 114 10.63 1.00 8.59
N LEU A 115 10.98 0.76 7.33
CA LEU A 115 10.40 1.40 6.16
C LEU A 115 9.83 0.39 5.19
N VAL A 116 8.82 0.81 4.44
CA VAL A 116 8.25 0.04 3.34
C VAL A 116 8.15 0.94 2.11
N ALA A 117 8.72 0.51 1.00
CA ALA A 117 8.54 1.16 -0.29
C ALA A 117 7.45 0.43 -1.08
N CYS A 118 6.50 1.19 -1.59
CA CYS A 118 5.43 0.71 -2.44
C CYS A 118 5.60 1.30 -3.83
N THR A 119 5.68 0.44 -4.83
CA THR A 119 5.83 0.85 -6.23
C THR A 119 4.52 0.66 -6.97
N GLU A 120 4.05 1.72 -7.62
CA GLU A 120 2.84 1.72 -8.43
C GLU A 120 3.18 2.15 -9.86
N ARG A 121 2.65 1.42 -10.85
CA ARG A 121 2.79 1.82 -12.25
C ARG A 121 1.83 2.96 -12.56
N THR A 122 2.37 4.11 -12.98
CA THR A 122 1.60 5.34 -13.27
C THR A 122 1.34 5.52 -14.77
N ASP A 123 2.23 5.04 -15.62
CA ASP A 123 2.10 5.12 -17.08
C ASP A 123 2.77 3.95 -17.79
N SER A 124 2.42 3.75 -19.07
CA SER A 124 3.02 2.75 -19.95
C SER A 124 3.31 3.36 -21.33
N GLY A 125 4.56 3.22 -21.76
CA GLY A 125 5.05 3.76 -23.02
C GLY A 125 5.01 2.77 -24.18
N GLU A 126 6.01 2.88 -25.06
CA GLU A 126 6.14 2.07 -26.27
C GLU A 126 6.57 0.64 -25.98
N GLU A 127 6.38 -0.25 -26.93
CA GLU A 127 6.91 -1.61 -26.89
C GLU A 127 8.44 -1.57 -27.00
N VAL A 128 9.12 -2.19 -26.05
CA VAL A 128 10.60 -2.21 -25.97
C VAL A 128 11.17 -3.61 -26.22
N ALA A 129 10.37 -4.66 -26.02
CA ALA A 129 10.76 -6.06 -26.25
C ALA A 129 9.53 -6.91 -26.54
N THR A 130 9.77 -8.13 -27.04
CA THR A 130 8.74 -9.17 -27.16
C THR A 130 9.26 -10.42 -26.45
N CYS A 131 8.51 -10.91 -25.47
CA CYS A 131 8.84 -12.12 -24.74
C CYS A 131 8.19 -13.34 -25.37
N GLU A 132 8.99 -14.36 -25.65
CA GLU A 132 8.56 -15.62 -26.25
C GLU A 132 8.32 -16.66 -25.15
N PHE A 133 7.13 -17.27 -25.15
CA PHE A 133 6.74 -18.36 -24.26
C PHE A 133 6.38 -19.61 -25.09
N THR A 134 6.15 -20.72 -24.44
CA THR A 134 5.78 -21.97 -25.14
C THR A 134 4.43 -21.81 -25.87
N GLY A 135 4.49 -21.49 -27.16
CA GLY A 135 3.32 -21.38 -28.03
C GLY A 135 2.66 -20.01 -28.10
N GLU A 136 3.15 -19.04 -27.35
CA GLU A 136 2.60 -17.67 -27.32
C GLU A 136 3.72 -16.64 -27.15
N SER A 137 3.46 -15.39 -27.54
CA SER A 137 4.37 -14.26 -27.29
C SER A 137 3.62 -13.10 -26.67
N ALA A 138 4.31 -12.29 -25.89
CA ALA A 138 3.75 -11.11 -25.26
C ALA A 138 4.64 -9.87 -25.49
N PRO A 139 4.06 -8.74 -25.90
CA PRO A 139 4.80 -7.49 -25.98
C PRO A 139 5.13 -6.97 -24.59
N MET A 140 6.38 -6.54 -24.39
CA MET A 140 6.81 -5.82 -23.21
C MET A 140 6.88 -4.33 -23.53
N ARG A 141 6.25 -3.51 -22.68
CA ARG A 141 6.21 -2.06 -22.83
C ARG A 141 7.05 -1.39 -21.76
N SER A 142 7.63 -0.26 -22.08
CA SER A 142 8.21 0.59 -21.04
C SER A 142 7.14 1.01 -20.04
N ALA A 143 7.50 1.09 -18.75
CA ALA A 143 6.60 1.56 -17.71
C ALA A 143 7.26 2.64 -16.87
N THR A 144 6.48 3.67 -16.54
CA THR A 144 6.82 4.63 -15.51
C THR A 144 6.19 4.16 -14.21
N VAL A 145 6.97 4.18 -13.14
CA VAL A 145 6.54 3.80 -11.81
C VAL A 145 6.79 4.92 -10.82
N GLU A 146 5.92 5.07 -9.87
CA GLU A 146 6.08 5.94 -8.71
C GLU A 146 6.38 5.07 -7.48
N VAL A 147 7.42 5.41 -6.74
CA VAL A 147 7.81 4.75 -5.49
C VAL A 147 7.53 5.69 -4.33
N ARG A 148 6.69 5.25 -3.39
CA ARG A 148 6.38 5.94 -2.14
C ARG A 148 6.95 5.15 -0.98
N VAL A 149 7.56 5.84 -0.03
CA VAL A 149 8.12 5.23 1.17
C VAL A 149 7.24 5.58 2.36
N TYR A 150 6.98 4.58 3.19
CA TYR A 150 6.17 4.72 4.40
C TYR A 150 6.91 4.19 5.62
N GLU A 151 6.68 4.81 6.77
CA GLU A 151 7.04 4.21 8.04
C GLU A 151 6.20 2.96 8.28
N ALA A 152 6.85 1.82 8.51
CA ALA A 152 6.18 0.52 8.65
C ALA A 152 5.18 0.48 9.81
N ARG A 153 5.49 1.16 10.92
CA ARG A 153 4.69 1.18 12.14
C ARG A 153 3.44 2.03 12.04
N THR A 154 3.55 3.23 11.46
CA THR A 154 2.47 4.23 11.44
C THR A 154 1.75 4.32 10.11
N GLY A 155 2.41 3.95 9.01
CA GLY A 155 1.93 4.17 7.66
C GLY A 155 2.06 5.63 7.21
N GLU A 156 2.79 6.46 7.93
CA GLU A 156 3.08 7.83 7.51
C GLU A 156 4.07 7.82 6.36
N GLU A 157 3.84 8.67 5.35
CA GLU A 157 4.72 8.79 4.19
C GLU A 157 6.03 9.48 4.59
N VAL A 158 7.16 8.95 4.11
CA VAL A 158 8.51 9.43 4.41
C VAL A 158 9.18 9.93 3.14
N GLY A 159 9.48 11.22 3.09
CA GLY A 159 10.09 11.87 1.93
C GLY A 159 9.07 12.18 0.83
N GLU A 160 9.59 12.55 -0.33
CA GLU A 160 8.79 12.81 -1.54
C GLU A 160 8.74 11.55 -2.40
N PRO A 161 7.63 11.29 -3.11
CA PRO A 161 7.57 10.19 -4.08
C PRO A 161 8.65 10.32 -5.15
N VAL A 162 9.20 9.18 -5.57
CA VAL A 162 10.21 9.12 -6.63
C VAL A 162 9.61 8.45 -7.86
N GLU A 163 9.64 9.17 -8.99
CA GLU A 163 9.21 8.64 -10.28
C GLU A 163 10.41 8.12 -11.08
N MET A 164 10.31 6.94 -11.67
CA MET A 164 11.35 6.36 -12.51
C MET A 164 10.76 5.51 -13.65
N VAL A 165 11.52 5.39 -14.73
CA VAL A 165 11.19 4.48 -15.83
C VAL A 165 11.92 3.16 -15.60
N GLY A 166 11.19 2.05 -15.60
CA GLY A 166 11.79 0.73 -15.43
C GLY A 166 12.75 0.40 -16.59
N GLU A 167 13.95 -0.05 -16.26
CA GLU A 167 15.00 -0.38 -17.24
C GLU A 167 15.20 -1.89 -17.41
N ASP A 168 14.64 -2.71 -16.49
CA ASP A 168 14.71 -4.16 -16.63
C ASP A 168 13.76 -4.62 -17.73
N THR A 169 14.35 -5.26 -18.75
CA THR A 169 13.66 -5.82 -19.92
C THR A 169 13.71 -7.36 -19.93
N ASP A 170 14.11 -7.99 -18.84
CA ASP A 170 14.17 -9.43 -18.75
C ASP A 170 12.78 -10.05 -18.78
N CYS A 171 12.61 -11.04 -19.64
CA CYS A 171 11.34 -11.73 -19.76
C CYS A 171 11.09 -12.62 -18.53
N PRO A 172 9.91 -12.53 -17.89
CA PRO A 172 9.58 -13.40 -16.78
C PRO A 172 9.54 -14.87 -17.22
N TYR A 173 10.01 -15.77 -16.34
CA TYR A 173 10.03 -17.21 -16.64
C TYR A 173 8.63 -17.79 -16.90
N MET A 174 7.60 -17.25 -16.25
CA MET A 174 6.22 -17.72 -16.36
C MET A 174 5.26 -16.54 -16.34
N VAL A 175 4.27 -16.58 -17.22
CA VAL A 175 3.17 -15.61 -17.29
C VAL A 175 1.85 -16.36 -17.40
N THR A 176 0.84 -15.91 -16.67
CA THR A 176 -0.52 -16.40 -16.85
C THR A 176 -1.20 -15.58 -17.93
N PHE A 177 -1.59 -16.23 -19.01
CA PHE A 177 -2.29 -15.58 -20.12
C PHE A 177 -3.79 -15.56 -19.87
N GLU A 178 -4.31 -14.44 -19.39
CA GLU A 178 -5.74 -14.14 -19.39
C GLU A 178 -6.00 -13.04 -20.43
N GLY A 179 -6.39 -13.45 -21.65
CA GLY A 179 -6.58 -12.53 -22.76
C GLY A 179 -5.28 -12.21 -23.52
N SER A 180 -5.07 -10.94 -23.89
CA SER A 180 -3.83 -10.48 -24.53
C SER A 180 -2.85 -9.98 -23.45
N PRO A 181 -1.83 -10.74 -23.11
CA PRO A 181 -0.90 -10.37 -22.05
C PRO A 181 -0.12 -9.11 -22.45
N LYS A 182 0.07 -8.23 -21.50
CA LYS A 182 0.97 -7.08 -21.62
C LYS A 182 1.98 -7.19 -20.50
N LEU A 183 3.24 -7.24 -20.85
CA LEU A 183 4.34 -7.15 -19.92
C LEU A 183 4.82 -5.71 -19.82
N PHE A 184 5.46 -5.39 -18.71
CA PHE A 184 5.97 -4.05 -18.46
C PHE A 184 7.37 -4.16 -17.90
N THR A 185 8.22 -3.17 -18.27
CA THR A 185 9.52 -3.05 -17.63
C THR A 185 9.35 -2.72 -16.15
N ILE A 186 10.25 -3.21 -15.33
CA ILE A 186 10.33 -2.93 -13.90
C ILE A 186 11.63 -2.20 -13.59
N PRO A 187 11.74 -1.46 -12.48
CA PRO A 187 13.01 -0.88 -12.07
C PRO A 187 14.04 -1.97 -11.73
N THR A 188 15.28 -1.71 -12.09
CA THR A 188 16.41 -2.57 -11.71
C THR A 188 16.75 -2.39 -10.22
N GLU A 189 17.52 -3.33 -9.67
CA GLU A 189 18.05 -3.24 -8.30
C GLU A 189 18.86 -1.94 -8.09
N GLU A 190 19.66 -1.53 -9.09
CA GLU A 190 20.45 -0.30 -9.04
C GLU A 190 19.56 0.95 -9.00
N GLN A 191 18.46 0.95 -9.76
CA GLN A 191 17.49 2.06 -9.74
C GLN A 191 16.83 2.17 -8.35
N TYR A 192 16.37 1.07 -7.76
CA TYR A 192 15.79 1.08 -6.41
C TYR A 192 16.80 1.55 -5.36
N THR A 193 18.00 0.98 -5.34
CA THR A 193 19.01 1.32 -4.33
C THR A 193 19.49 2.77 -4.46
N SER A 194 19.57 3.29 -5.68
CA SER A 194 19.89 4.69 -5.93
C SER A 194 18.77 5.63 -5.48
N ALA A 195 17.52 5.33 -5.83
CA ALA A 195 16.37 6.16 -5.51
C ALA A 195 16.08 6.21 -3.99
N LEU A 196 16.19 5.07 -3.34
CA LEU A 196 15.89 4.93 -1.92
C LEU A 196 17.08 5.20 -1.00
N GLY A 197 18.30 5.32 -1.56
CA GLY A 197 19.55 5.42 -0.80
C GLY A 197 19.57 6.57 0.21
N ALA A 198 18.98 7.71 -0.11
CA ALA A 198 18.95 8.86 0.79
C ALA A 198 18.07 8.60 2.04
N VAL A 199 16.93 7.95 1.88
CA VAL A 199 16.02 7.67 3.00
C VAL A 199 16.47 6.47 3.81
N VAL A 200 17.14 5.49 3.17
CA VAL A 200 17.63 4.28 3.84
C VAL A 200 18.90 4.54 4.66
N ASN A 201 19.79 5.40 4.18
CA ASN A 201 21.08 5.64 4.86
C ASN A 201 21.04 6.82 5.85
N GLY A 202 19.96 7.61 5.89
CA GLY A 202 19.76 8.70 6.86
C GLY A 202 20.30 10.03 6.44
#